data_d1d26f43b96e241b8ab315c07b258488
#
_entry.id   d1d26f43b96e241b8ab315c07b258488
#
_cell.length_a   1.000
_cell.length_b   1.000
_cell.length_c   1.000
_cell.angle_alpha   90.00
_cell.angle_beta   90.00
_cell.angle_gamma   90.00
#
_symmetry.space_group_name_H-M   'P 1'
#
loop_
_entity.id
_entity.type
_entity.pdbx_description
1 polymer ?
#
loop_
_entity_poly.entity_id
_entity_poly.type
_entity_poly.pdbx_seq_one_letter_code
_entity_poly.pdbx_strand_id
1 'polypeptide(L)'
;MTSFDNAFFKYLCGFIWFDQDRLEALMKQYPIGATEQGEPIFWHINSENKITNGRILTMDSETGKVYDDSWYYLDGRPTCMYGENLLGAFPNQTVALVTDEMTAAIMSSFPTPYVWLAIGKEKAPPSALLPLEGKSVVVFPNKGEYSKWQEMLQAVPNLQFHISDVMEKTQGDCHTIAQMVLSHQPMRPTEAENALMRMEDANPNLALLVKALDLEVVGFSPISDNVKDATPKTKPTSKDPKEDAVMQSILLAQEKRWHGRNPECHKCHLSHEGINGTYCGKLHRYVEYGKGDCGIEAEIPPAPE
;
A
#
# COMPACT_ATOMS: atom_id res chain seq x y z
N MET A 1 -2.20 6.67 -23.93
CA MET A 1 -1.57 7.73 -23.12
C MET A 1 -1.38 7.21 -21.72
N THR A 2 -0.27 7.52 -21.07
CA THR A 2 -0.06 7.19 -19.64
C THR A 2 -0.68 8.27 -18.77
N SER A 3 -1.21 7.90 -17.61
CA SER A 3 -1.82 8.83 -16.66
C SER A 3 -1.73 8.31 -15.23
N PHE A 4 -1.37 9.19 -14.30
CA PHE A 4 -1.46 8.92 -12.86
C PHE A 4 -2.87 9.14 -12.29
N ASP A 5 -3.73 9.85 -13.02
CA ASP A 5 -5.10 10.10 -12.57
C ASP A 5 -6.02 8.93 -12.92
N ASN A 6 -5.85 7.84 -12.20
CA ASN A 6 -6.71 6.67 -12.29
C ASN A 6 -6.86 5.98 -10.92
N ALA A 7 -7.84 5.09 -10.81
CA ALA A 7 -8.16 4.40 -9.56
C ALA A 7 -7.01 3.52 -9.04
N PHE A 8 -6.18 2.92 -9.92
CA PHE A 8 -5.06 2.08 -9.52
C PHE A 8 -3.96 2.88 -8.80
N PHE A 9 -3.54 4.02 -9.35
CA PHE A 9 -2.55 4.86 -8.68
C PHE A 9 -3.10 5.49 -7.40
N LYS A 10 -4.39 5.86 -7.36
CA LYS A 10 -5.05 6.33 -6.13
C LYS A 10 -5.00 5.24 -5.05
N TYR A 11 -5.29 4.00 -5.39
CA TYR A 11 -5.17 2.85 -4.48
C TYR A 11 -3.74 2.69 -3.95
N LEU A 12 -2.73 2.71 -4.83
CA LEU A 12 -1.33 2.58 -4.42
C LEU A 12 -0.87 3.72 -3.51
N CYS A 13 -1.35 4.94 -3.75
CA CYS A 13 -1.06 6.09 -2.87
C CYS A 13 -1.55 5.89 -1.43
N GLY A 14 -2.47 4.97 -1.18
CA GLY A 14 -2.89 4.58 0.18
C GLY A 14 -1.81 3.88 1.00
N PHE A 15 -0.77 3.35 0.38
CA PHE A 15 0.33 2.67 1.06
C PHE A 15 1.55 3.58 1.19
N ILE A 16 2.22 3.54 2.35
CA ILE A 16 3.45 4.33 2.59
C ILE A 16 4.57 3.92 1.63
N TRP A 17 4.62 2.64 1.24
CA TRP A 17 5.62 2.11 0.31
C TRP A 17 5.65 2.84 -1.03
N PHE A 18 4.50 3.26 -1.56
CA PHE A 18 4.39 3.90 -2.86
C PHE A 18 4.56 5.42 -2.73
N ASP A 19 5.80 5.87 -2.64
CA ASP A 19 6.16 7.28 -2.77
C ASP A 19 6.17 7.70 -4.26
N GLN A 20 6.35 9.00 -4.50
CA GLN A 20 6.33 9.57 -5.84
C GLN A 20 7.38 8.91 -6.76
N ASP A 21 8.60 8.69 -6.27
CA ASP A 21 9.70 8.14 -7.07
C ASP A 21 9.39 6.70 -7.52
N ARG A 22 8.81 5.89 -6.65
CA ARG A 22 8.40 4.51 -6.97
C ARG A 22 7.24 4.46 -7.95
N LEU A 23 6.26 5.35 -7.80
CA LEU A 23 5.15 5.44 -8.75
C LEU A 23 5.63 5.88 -10.13
N GLU A 24 6.58 6.83 -10.21
CA GLU A 24 7.18 7.25 -11.49
C GLU A 24 8.01 6.13 -12.12
N ALA A 25 8.79 5.39 -11.32
CA ALA A 25 9.54 4.23 -11.79
C ALA A 25 8.60 3.13 -12.31
N LEU A 26 7.51 2.85 -11.59
CA LEU A 26 6.47 1.91 -12.01
C LEU A 26 5.85 2.33 -13.34
N MET A 27 5.40 3.57 -13.47
CA MET A 27 4.81 4.10 -14.70
C MET A 27 5.77 4.05 -15.89
N LYS A 28 7.04 4.29 -15.66
CA LYS A 28 8.07 4.22 -16.71
C LYS A 28 8.29 2.80 -17.20
N GLN A 29 8.24 1.83 -16.30
CA GLN A 29 8.44 0.40 -16.61
C GLN A 29 7.18 -0.26 -17.17
N TYR A 30 6.03 0.06 -16.59
CA TYR A 30 4.72 -0.45 -16.97
C TYR A 30 3.78 0.71 -17.29
N PRO A 31 3.69 1.12 -18.56
CA PRO A 31 2.82 2.23 -18.94
C PRO A 31 1.36 1.92 -18.66
N ILE A 32 0.75 2.70 -17.78
CA ILE A 32 -0.65 2.57 -17.37
C ILE A 32 -1.37 3.87 -17.76
N GLY A 33 -2.50 3.72 -18.45
CA GLY A 33 -3.34 4.83 -18.89
C GLY A 33 -4.51 5.08 -17.95
N ALA A 34 -5.38 5.99 -18.39
CA ALA A 34 -6.68 6.22 -17.75
C ALA A 34 -7.75 6.43 -18.82
N THR A 35 -8.97 5.97 -18.54
CA THR A 35 -10.18 6.40 -19.24
C THR A 35 -10.61 7.79 -18.78
N GLU A 36 -11.60 8.40 -19.45
CA GLU A 36 -12.20 9.67 -19.00
C GLU A 36 -12.87 9.54 -17.63
N GLN A 37 -13.27 8.33 -17.25
CA GLN A 37 -13.89 8.01 -15.96
C GLN A 37 -12.84 7.72 -14.86
N GLY A 38 -11.54 7.74 -15.19
CA GLY A 38 -10.45 7.47 -14.24
C GLY A 38 -10.21 5.98 -14.02
N GLU A 39 -10.70 5.11 -14.88
CA GLU A 39 -10.39 3.69 -14.84
C GLU A 39 -8.97 3.44 -15.37
N PRO A 40 -8.14 2.62 -14.72
CA PRO A 40 -6.79 2.31 -15.21
C PRO A 40 -6.84 1.46 -16.49
N ILE A 41 -5.94 1.75 -17.42
CA ILE A 41 -5.73 0.98 -18.65
C ILE A 41 -4.32 0.38 -18.59
N PHE A 42 -4.23 -0.92 -18.45
CA PHE A 42 -2.97 -1.66 -18.48
C PHE A 42 -2.62 -2.00 -19.93
N TRP A 43 -1.65 -1.26 -20.49
CA TRP A 43 -1.27 -1.42 -21.89
C TRP A 43 -0.36 -2.62 -22.08
N HIS A 44 -0.78 -3.54 -22.94
CA HIS A 44 0.05 -4.66 -23.39
C HIS A 44 0.95 -4.20 -24.55
N ILE A 45 2.23 -4.32 -24.33
CA ILE A 45 3.26 -3.86 -25.27
C ILE A 45 4.11 -5.08 -25.64
N ASN A 46 4.21 -5.35 -26.94
CA ASN A 46 4.95 -6.50 -27.43
C ASN A 46 6.46 -6.26 -27.46
N SER A 47 7.23 -7.29 -27.83
CA SER A 47 8.69 -7.24 -27.94
C SER A 47 9.24 -6.18 -28.92
N GLU A 48 8.39 -5.68 -29.84
CA GLU A 48 8.73 -4.58 -30.75
C GLU A 48 8.38 -3.19 -30.17
N ASN A 49 8.01 -3.10 -28.89
CA ASN A 49 7.55 -1.89 -28.23
C ASN A 49 6.26 -1.28 -28.84
N LYS A 50 5.42 -2.10 -29.44
CA LYS A 50 4.12 -1.67 -29.97
C LYS A 50 3.00 -2.08 -29.02
N ILE A 51 2.09 -1.15 -28.75
CA ILE A 51 0.86 -1.46 -28.02
C ILE A 51 0.01 -2.37 -28.88
N THR A 52 -0.44 -3.49 -28.32
CA THR A 52 -1.30 -4.46 -29.00
C THR A 52 -2.73 -4.40 -28.51
N ASN A 53 -2.92 -4.25 -27.21
CA ASN A 53 -4.20 -4.17 -26.54
C ASN A 53 -4.04 -3.47 -25.20
N GLY A 54 -5.13 -3.25 -24.50
CA GLY A 54 -5.14 -2.71 -23.15
C GLY A 54 -6.29 -3.33 -22.36
N ARG A 55 -6.05 -3.65 -21.10
CA ARG A 55 -7.08 -4.08 -20.18
C ARG A 55 -7.51 -2.89 -19.32
N ILE A 56 -8.80 -2.62 -19.31
CA ILE A 56 -9.43 -1.58 -18.51
C ILE A 56 -10.03 -2.26 -17.30
N LEU A 57 -9.78 -1.75 -16.11
CA LEU A 57 -10.35 -2.27 -14.87
C LEU A 57 -11.29 -1.25 -14.25
N THR A 58 -12.53 -1.66 -13.99
CA THR A 58 -13.43 -0.93 -13.09
C THR A 58 -13.13 -1.36 -11.66
N MET A 59 -12.51 -0.49 -10.88
CA MET A 59 -12.01 -0.83 -9.55
C MET A 59 -12.26 0.28 -8.54
N ASP A 60 -12.33 -0.11 -7.28
CA ASP A 60 -12.37 0.78 -6.14
C ASP A 60 -10.98 1.33 -5.82
N SER A 61 -10.87 2.65 -5.70
CA SER A 61 -9.59 3.33 -5.48
C SER A 61 -9.11 3.29 -4.01
N GLU A 62 -9.94 2.86 -3.07
CA GLU A 62 -9.58 2.75 -1.65
C GLU A 62 -9.20 1.32 -1.29
N THR A 63 -10.00 0.36 -1.75
CA THR A 63 -9.82 -1.06 -1.40
C THR A 63 -9.02 -1.85 -2.42
N GLY A 64 -8.85 -1.32 -3.64
CA GLY A 64 -8.22 -2.04 -4.76
C GLY A 64 -9.10 -3.16 -5.33
N LYS A 65 -10.37 -3.27 -4.92
CA LYS A 65 -11.28 -4.30 -5.39
C LYS A 65 -11.68 -4.05 -6.83
N VAL A 66 -11.47 -5.05 -7.69
CA VAL A 66 -11.91 -5.03 -9.08
C VAL A 66 -13.33 -5.56 -9.17
N TYR A 67 -14.22 -4.82 -9.81
CA TYR A 67 -15.63 -5.18 -10.01
C TYR A 67 -15.90 -5.72 -11.41
N ASP A 68 -15.23 -5.14 -12.41
CA ASP A 68 -15.41 -5.51 -13.82
C ASP A 68 -14.14 -5.23 -14.60
N ASP A 69 -14.03 -5.84 -15.79
CA ASP A 69 -12.95 -5.56 -16.72
C ASP A 69 -13.44 -5.58 -18.18
N SER A 70 -12.78 -4.79 -18.99
CA SER A 70 -13.00 -4.74 -20.43
C SER A 70 -11.68 -4.66 -21.19
N TRP A 71 -11.72 -4.95 -22.48
CA TRP A 71 -10.53 -4.95 -23.30
C TRP A 71 -10.63 -3.93 -24.43
N TYR A 72 -9.55 -3.18 -24.59
CA TYR A 72 -9.31 -2.32 -25.72
C TYR A 72 -8.38 -3.03 -26.69
N TYR A 73 -8.88 -3.46 -27.85
CA TYR A 73 -8.09 -4.15 -28.87
C TYR A 73 -7.71 -3.20 -29.99
N LEU A 74 -6.45 -3.29 -30.44
CA LEU A 74 -6.00 -2.70 -31.68
C LEU A 74 -6.14 -3.71 -32.80
N ASP A 75 -6.90 -3.36 -33.83
CA ASP A 75 -7.26 -4.26 -34.94
C ASP A 75 -6.05 -5.01 -35.54
N GLY A 76 -6.24 -6.31 -35.72
CA GLY A 76 -5.30 -7.19 -36.41
C GLY A 76 -4.00 -7.48 -35.69
N ARG A 77 -3.85 -7.10 -34.41
CA ARG A 77 -2.66 -7.38 -33.61
C ARG A 77 -2.88 -8.59 -32.70
N PRO A 78 -1.94 -9.57 -32.69
CA PRO A 78 -1.99 -10.63 -31.71
C PRO A 78 -1.82 -10.07 -30.30
N THR A 79 -2.53 -10.68 -29.34
CA THR A 79 -2.34 -10.37 -27.93
C THR A 79 -0.94 -10.82 -27.48
N CYS A 80 -0.30 -10.01 -26.64
CA CYS A 80 0.96 -10.33 -25.99
C CYS A 80 0.78 -10.31 -24.46
N MET A 81 1.78 -10.81 -23.73
CA MET A 81 1.78 -10.70 -22.27
C MET A 81 1.95 -9.23 -21.83
N TYR A 82 1.37 -8.88 -20.70
CA TYR A 82 1.67 -7.61 -20.05
C TYR A 82 3.12 -7.61 -19.55
N GLY A 83 3.87 -6.58 -19.91
CA GLY A 83 5.31 -6.50 -19.60
C GLY A 83 6.21 -7.26 -20.57
N GLU A 84 5.70 -7.85 -21.68
CA GLU A 84 6.49 -8.63 -22.64
C GLU A 84 7.67 -7.84 -23.23
N ASN A 85 7.49 -6.55 -23.47
CA ASN A 85 8.54 -5.66 -23.95
C ASN A 85 9.76 -5.60 -23.02
N LEU A 86 9.61 -5.91 -21.74
CA LEU A 86 10.69 -5.90 -20.75
C LEU A 86 11.64 -7.09 -20.92
N LEU A 87 11.23 -8.17 -21.61
CA LEU A 87 12.07 -9.32 -21.86
C LEU A 87 13.34 -9.00 -22.66
N GLY A 88 13.24 -7.99 -23.55
CA GLY A 88 14.40 -7.48 -24.30
C GLY A 88 15.33 -6.61 -23.44
N ALA A 89 14.78 -5.84 -22.51
CA ALA A 89 15.55 -4.98 -21.61
C ALA A 89 16.28 -5.79 -20.53
N PHE A 90 15.72 -6.96 -20.13
CA PHE A 90 16.26 -7.80 -19.07
C PHE A 90 16.46 -9.26 -19.53
N PRO A 91 17.32 -9.51 -20.52
CA PRO A 91 17.40 -10.81 -21.22
C PRO A 91 17.82 -11.97 -20.32
N ASN A 92 18.60 -11.73 -19.28
CA ASN A 92 19.17 -12.75 -18.40
C ASN A 92 18.44 -12.85 -17.04
N GLN A 93 17.40 -12.07 -16.84
CA GLN A 93 16.69 -12.05 -15.57
C GLN A 93 15.60 -13.13 -15.56
N THR A 94 15.40 -13.77 -14.41
CA THR A 94 14.31 -14.73 -14.24
C THR A 94 12.97 -14.01 -14.36
N VAL A 95 12.05 -14.60 -15.08
CA VAL A 95 10.69 -14.08 -15.26
C VAL A 95 9.81 -14.56 -14.13
N ALA A 96 9.10 -13.65 -13.46
CA ALA A 96 7.97 -13.98 -12.62
C ALA A 96 6.68 -13.82 -13.42
N LEU A 97 5.90 -14.88 -13.52
CA LEU A 97 4.66 -14.90 -14.29
C LEU A 97 3.45 -14.99 -13.37
N VAL A 98 2.50 -14.10 -13.55
CA VAL A 98 1.25 -14.01 -12.78
C VAL A 98 0.02 -13.98 -13.70
N THR A 99 -1.15 -14.08 -13.12
CA THR A 99 -2.41 -14.07 -13.89
C THR A 99 -2.78 -12.66 -14.36
N ASP A 100 -2.68 -11.65 -13.51
CA ASP A 100 -3.23 -10.33 -13.78
C ASP A 100 -2.17 -9.22 -13.79
N GLU A 101 -2.47 -8.15 -14.53
CA GLU A 101 -1.60 -7.02 -14.80
C GLU A 101 -1.34 -6.20 -13.53
N MET A 102 -2.36 -6.05 -12.68
CA MET A 102 -2.27 -5.29 -11.45
C MET A 102 -1.26 -5.96 -10.50
N THR A 103 -1.31 -7.29 -10.38
CA THR A 103 -0.33 -8.06 -9.60
C THR A 103 1.09 -7.90 -10.15
N ALA A 104 1.30 -7.99 -11.48
CA ALA A 104 2.62 -7.80 -12.07
C ALA A 104 3.17 -6.39 -11.80
N ALA A 105 2.35 -5.35 -11.99
CA ALA A 105 2.72 -3.96 -11.75
C ALA A 105 3.07 -3.71 -10.28
N ILE A 106 2.25 -4.16 -9.33
CA ILE A 106 2.52 -4.00 -7.90
C ILE A 106 3.82 -4.69 -7.51
N MET A 107 3.98 -5.96 -7.89
CA MET A 107 5.14 -6.76 -7.50
C MET A 107 6.45 -6.24 -8.09
N SER A 108 6.41 -5.59 -9.25
CA SER A 108 7.59 -4.98 -9.87
C SER A 108 8.16 -3.81 -9.07
N SER A 109 7.35 -3.16 -8.22
CA SER A 109 7.79 -2.05 -7.37
C SER A 109 8.55 -2.51 -6.12
N PHE A 110 8.53 -3.80 -5.82
CA PHE A 110 9.29 -4.38 -4.70
C PHE A 110 10.66 -4.91 -5.17
N PRO A 111 11.69 -4.88 -4.33
CA PRO A 111 13.02 -5.34 -4.67
C PRO A 111 13.05 -6.88 -4.82
N THR A 112 12.72 -7.37 -5.99
CA THR A 112 12.73 -8.79 -6.33
C THR A 112 13.73 -9.05 -7.47
N PRO A 113 14.28 -10.27 -7.60
CA PRO A 113 15.22 -10.60 -8.68
C PRO A 113 14.49 -10.92 -10.00
N TYR A 114 13.23 -10.53 -10.16
CA TYR A 114 12.37 -10.94 -11.26
C TYR A 114 12.00 -9.79 -12.19
N VAL A 115 11.78 -10.14 -13.45
CA VAL A 115 10.94 -9.34 -14.36
C VAL A 115 9.51 -9.87 -14.27
N TRP A 116 8.58 -9.03 -13.88
CA TRP A 116 7.20 -9.44 -13.67
C TRP A 116 6.37 -9.30 -14.94
N LEU A 117 5.72 -10.39 -15.34
CA LEU A 117 4.82 -10.43 -16.49
C LEU A 117 3.46 -10.97 -16.08
N ALA A 118 2.41 -10.55 -16.79
CA ALA A 118 1.10 -11.15 -16.62
C ALA A 118 0.59 -11.72 -17.95
N ILE A 119 -0.10 -12.87 -17.85
CA ILE A 119 -0.74 -13.47 -19.03
C ILE A 119 -2.03 -12.76 -19.45
N GLY A 120 -2.54 -11.90 -18.56
CA GLY A 120 -3.85 -11.26 -18.78
C GLY A 120 -4.98 -12.20 -18.62
N LYS A 121 -5.93 -12.46 -18.39
CA LYS A 121 -7.04 -13.36 -18.14
C LYS A 121 -6.83 -14.84 -18.49
N GLU A 122 -7.56 -15.65 -17.85
CA GLU A 122 -7.65 -17.11 -17.68
C GLU A 122 -7.37 -18.02 -18.90
N LYS A 123 -7.23 -17.49 -20.09
CA LYS A 123 -7.11 -18.28 -21.33
C LYS A 123 -6.11 -17.68 -22.32
N ALA A 124 -4.91 -17.35 -21.85
CA ALA A 124 -3.85 -17.12 -22.82
C ALA A 124 -3.62 -18.43 -23.61
N PRO A 125 -3.70 -18.40 -24.95
CA PRO A 125 -3.36 -19.57 -25.70
C PRO A 125 -1.88 -19.94 -25.47
N PRO A 126 -1.48 -21.22 -25.54
CA PRO A 126 -0.07 -21.61 -25.37
C PRO A 126 0.91 -20.81 -26.23
N SER A 127 0.47 -20.31 -27.37
CA SER A 127 1.24 -19.44 -28.26
C SER A 127 1.61 -18.08 -27.61
N ALA A 128 0.85 -17.59 -26.67
CA ALA A 128 1.17 -16.35 -25.96
C ALA A 128 2.39 -16.51 -25.02
N LEU A 129 2.75 -17.74 -24.66
CA LEU A 129 3.90 -18.05 -23.82
C LEU A 129 5.19 -18.34 -24.62
N LEU A 130 5.11 -18.39 -25.94
CA LEU A 130 6.29 -18.63 -26.79
C LEU A 130 7.44 -17.64 -26.57
N PRO A 131 7.20 -16.34 -26.27
CA PRO A 131 8.28 -15.39 -25.94
C PRO A 131 9.11 -15.79 -24.72
N LEU A 132 8.64 -16.73 -23.89
CA LEU A 132 9.34 -17.24 -22.71
C LEU A 132 10.26 -18.44 -23.01
N GLU A 133 10.30 -18.93 -24.26
CA GLU A 133 11.16 -20.06 -24.67
C GLU A 133 12.63 -19.73 -24.31
N GLY A 134 13.30 -20.70 -23.69
CA GLY A 134 14.69 -20.57 -23.27
C GLY A 134 14.92 -19.67 -22.03
N LYS A 135 13.89 -19.14 -21.41
CA LYS A 135 13.98 -18.34 -20.17
C LYS A 135 13.67 -19.18 -18.93
N SER A 136 14.25 -18.79 -17.82
CA SER A 136 13.86 -19.30 -16.50
C SER A 136 12.60 -18.58 -16.03
N VAL A 137 11.55 -19.35 -15.72
CA VAL A 137 10.25 -18.80 -15.33
C VAL A 137 9.83 -19.31 -13.97
N VAL A 138 9.44 -18.43 -13.09
CA VAL A 138 8.76 -18.73 -11.83
C VAL A 138 7.33 -18.24 -11.93
N VAL A 139 6.39 -19.12 -11.74
CA VAL A 139 4.96 -18.79 -11.79
C VAL A 139 4.43 -18.63 -10.38
N PHE A 140 3.65 -17.59 -10.17
CA PHE A 140 2.94 -17.33 -8.93
C PHE A 140 1.44 -17.36 -9.19
N PRO A 141 0.81 -18.55 -9.11
CA PRO A 141 -0.64 -18.70 -9.31
C PRO A 141 -1.42 -17.91 -8.27
N ASN A 142 -2.63 -17.50 -8.64
CA ASN A 142 -3.60 -17.10 -7.64
C ASN A 142 -4.02 -18.30 -6.78
N LYS A 143 -4.52 -18.06 -5.60
CA LYS A 143 -4.96 -19.11 -4.67
C LYS A 143 -6.01 -20.00 -5.33
N GLY A 144 -5.78 -21.32 -5.33
CA GLY A 144 -6.64 -22.32 -5.96
C GLY A 144 -6.36 -22.55 -7.47
N GLU A 145 -5.37 -21.86 -8.06
CA GLU A 145 -5.06 -21.99 -9.50
C GLU A 145 -3.81 -22.84 -9.79
N TYR A 146 -3.17 -23.43 -8.80
CA TYR A 146 -1.91 -24.16 -8.97
C TYR A 146 -2.01 -25.27 -10.03
N SER A 147 -3.02 -26.15 -9.95
CA SER A 147 -3.19 -27.25 -10.88
C SER A 147 -3.47 -26.77 -12.31
N LYS A 148 -4.24 -25.70 -12.47
CA LYS A 148 -4.55 -25.10 -13.76
C LYS A 148 -3.29 -24.57 -14.46
N TRP A 149 -2.40 -23.92 -13.71
CA TRP A 149 -1.11 -23.47 -14.23
C TRP A 149 -0.21 -24.63 -14.60
N GLN A 150 -0.19 -25.70 -13.81
CA GLN A 150 0.58 -26.90 -14.11
C GLN A 150 0.17 -27.53 -15.45
N GLU A 151 -1.12 -27.67 -15.70
CA GLU A 151 -1.65 -28.19 -16.95
C GLU A 151 -1.30 -27.29 -18.15
N MET A 152 -1.48 -25.98 -18.00
CA MET A 152 -1.22 -25.01 -19.06
C MET A 152 0.26 -25.00 -19.47
N LEU A 153 1.18 -25.02 -18.50
CA LEU A 153 2.61 -24.94 -18.78
C LEU A 153 3.19 -26.25 -19.34
N GLN A 154 2.61 -27.39 -19.00
CA GLN A 154 2.99 -28.68 -19.61
C GLN A 154 2.73 -28.74 -21.13
N ALA A 155 1.79 -27.92 -21.62
CA ALA A 155 1.49 -27.82 -23.03
C ALA A 155 2.48 -26.95 -23.82
N VAL A 156 3.41 -26.26 -23.17
CA VAL A 156 4.40 -25.38 -23.79
C VAL A 156 5.75 -26.09 -23.86
N PRO A 157 6.23 -26.48 -25.05
CA PRO A 157 7.51 -27.18 -25.19
C PRO A 157 8.68 -26.25 -24.84
N ASN A 158 9.76 -26.85 -24.36
CA ASN A 158 11.04 -26.17 -24.06
C ASN A 158 10.98 -25.01 -23.02
N LEU A 159 9.92 -24.93 -22.24
CA LEU A 159 9.80 -23.94 -21.15
C LEU A 159 10.34 -24.54 -19.85
N GLN A 160 11.35 -23.88 -19.28
CA GLN A 160 11.84 -24.21 -17.92
C GLN A 160 11.06 -23.37 -16.90
N PHE A 161 10.23 -24.02 -16.11
CA PHE A 161 9.41 -23.31 -15.14
C PHE A 161 9.41 -23.97 -13.76
N HIS A 162 9.19 -23.13 -12.75
CA HIS A 162 8.87 -23.54 -11.39
C HIS A 162 7.54 -22.90 -11.00
N ILE A 163 6.61 -23.66 -10.45
CA ILE A 163 5.34 -23.12 -9.95
C ILE A 163 5.45 -22.98 -8.44
N SER A 164 5.27 -21.77 -7.93
CA SER A 164 5.25 -21.46 -6.51
C SER A 164 3.92 -21.88 -5.90
N ASP A 165 3.98 -22.58 -4.78
CA ASP A 165 2.80 -22.97 -3.99
C ASP A 165 2.53 -22.01 -2.82
N VAL A 166 3.19 -20.85 -2.81
CA VAL A 166 3.10 -19.88 -1.72
C VAL A 166 1.66 -19.44 -1.45
N MET A 167 0.86 -19.22 -2.49
CA MET A 167 -0.52 -18.79 -2.33
C MET A 167 -1.43 -19.90 -1.79
N GLU A 168 -1.16 -21.15 -2.15
CA GLU A 168 -1.90 -22.30 -1.60
C GLU A 168 -1.65 -22.51 -0.10
N LYS A 169 -0.45 -22.13 0.37
CA LYS A 169 -0.05 -22.23 1.79
C LYS A 169 -0.44 -20.98 2.60
N THR A 170 -0.78 -19.88 1.94
CA THR A 170 -1.13 -18.63 2.60
C THR A 170 -2.50 -18.73 3.26
N GLN A 171 -2.55 -18.43 4.56
CA GLN A 171 -3.80 -18.35 5.31
C GLN A 171 -4.46 -16.98 5.09
N GLY A 172 -5.80 -16.92 5.26
CA GLY A 172 -6.60 -15.70 5.09
C GLY A 172 -7.13 -15.52 3.67
N ASP A 173 -7.67 -14.32 3.40
CA ASP A 173 -8.46 -14.01 2.21
C ASP A 173 -7.66 -13.44 1.04
N CYS A 174 -6.33 -13.46 1.13
CA CYS A 174 -5.49 -13.02 0.01
C CYS A 174 -5.56 -14.04 -1.13
N HIS A 175 -5.92 -13.58 -2.31
CA HIS A 175 -6.01 -14.39 -3.51
C HIS A 175 -4.78 -14.29 -4.41
N THR A 176 -4.08 -13.16 -4.38
CA THR A 176 -2.88 -12.92 -5.20
C THR A 176 -1.65 -12.61 -4.34
N ILE A 177 -0.46 -12.84 -4.89
CA ILE A 177 0.79 -12.51 -4.20
C ILE A 177 0.90 -11.00 -3.92
N ALA A 178 0.35 -10.15 -4.79
CA ALA A 178 0.30 -8.71 -4.54
C ALA A 178 -0.55 -8.37 -3.32
N GLN A 179 -1.74 -8.96 -3.18
CA GLN A 179 -2.58 -8.76 -1.99
C GLN A 179 -1.87 -9.23 -0.72
N MET A 180 -1.21 -10.38 -0.77
CA MET A 180 -0.43 -10.89 0.37
C MET A 180 0.69 -9.92 0.76
N VAL A 181 1.44 -9.38 -0.19
CA VAL A 181 2.53 -8.43 0.09
C VAL A 181 1.98 -7.11 0.60
N LEU A 182 0.91 -6.58 -0.02
CA LEU A 182 0.29 -5.31 0.39
C LEU A 182 -0.35 -5.39 1.77
N SER A 183 -0.92 -6.54 2.16
CA SER A 183 -1.49 -6.71 3.51
C SER A 183 -0.48 -6.53 4.64
N HIS A 184 0.81 -6.63 4.34
CA HIS A 184 1.90 -6.38 5.28
C HIS A 184 2.52 -4.98 5.14
N GLN A 185 2.03 -4.15 4.21
CA GLN A 185 2.51 -2.79 4.04
C GLN A 185 1.70 -1.81 4.89
N PRO A 186 2.36 -0.85 5.55
CA PRO A 186 1.64 0.17 6.29
C PRO A 186 0.87 1.09 5.33
N MET A 187 -0.38 1.35 5.68
CA MET A 187 -1.22 2.32 4.97
C MET A 187 -0.98 3.74 5.47
N ARG A 188 -1.16 4.71 4.61
CA ARG A 188 -1.20 6.12 5.00
C ARG A 188 -2.50 6.38 5.75
N PRO A 189 -2.45 7.16 6.82
CA PRO A 189 -3.67 7.59 7.50
C PRO A 189 -4.60 8.33 6.53
N THR A 190 -5.87 8.03 6.59
CA THR A 190 -6.91 8.73 5.84
C THR A 190 -7.00 10.20 6.29
N GLU A 191 -7.67 11.04 5.50
CA GLU A 191 -7.91 12.43 5.88
C GLU A 191 -8.69 12.53 7.21
N ALA A 192 -9.64 11.63 7.43
CA ALA A 192 -10.41 11.55 8.66
C ALA A 192 -9.55 11.16 9.87
N GLU A 193 -8.68 10.17 9.73
CA GLU A 193 -7.73 9.78 10.78
C GLU A 193 -6.70 10.88 11.06
N ASN A 194 -6.20 11.56 10.02
CA ASN A 194 -5.31 12.72 10.17
C ASN A 194 -6.02 13.90 10.87
N ALA A 195 -7.30 14.11 10.59
CA ALA A 195 -8.10 15.12 11.27
C ALA A 195 -8.30 14.76 12.74
N LEU A 196 -8.64 13.50 13.03
CA LEU A 196 -8.75 12.99 14.40
C LEU A 196 -7.44 13.15 15.17
N MET A 197 -6.31 12.75 14.59
CA MET A 197 -4.99 12.92 15.23
C MET A 197 -4.71 14.38 15.59
N ARG A 198 -5.00 15.32 14.68
CA ARG A 198 -4.87 16.76 14.97
C ARG A 198 -5.79 17.22 16.10
N MET A 199 -7.01 16.70 16.16
CA MET A 199 -7.95 17.00 17.23
C MET A 199 -7.50 16.41 18.58
N GLU A 200 -6.93 15.21 18.58
CA GLU A 200 -6.37 14.56 19.75
C GLU A 200 -5.13 15.30 20.28
N ASP A 201 -4.27 15.79 19.37
CA ASP A 201 -3.11 16.63 19.74
C ASP A 201 -3.55 17.96 20.38
N ALA A 202 -4.62 18.55 19.84
CA ALA A 202 -5.20 19.78 20.39
C ALA A 202 -5.96 19.53 21.71
N ASN A 203 -6.54 18.34 21.89
CA ASN A 203 -7.29 17.98 23.09
C ASN A 203 -6.98 16.52 23.50
N PRO A 204 -5.98 16.29 24.36
CA PRO A 204 -5.60 14.95 24.81
C PRO A 204 -6.71 14.11 25.45
N ASN A 205 -7.78 14.77 25.96
CA ASN A 205 -8.93 14.05 26.51
C ASN A 205 -9.75 13.34 25.43
N LEU A 206 -9.69 13.83 24.19
CA LEU A 206 -10.38 13.17 23.07
C LEU A 206 -9.78 11.79 22.80
N ALA A 207 -8.47 11.64 22.81
CA ALA A 207 -7.80 10.36 22.66
C ALA A 207 -8.21 9.34 23.74
N LEU A 208 -8.41 9.81 24.97
CA LEU A 208 -8.92 8.97 26.07
C LEU A 208 -10.36 8.54 25.82
N LEU A 209 -11.21 9.42 25.31
CA LEU A 209 -12.61 9.09 24.99
C LEU A 209 -12.69 8.12 23.82
N VAL A 210 -11.94 8.35 22.73
CA VAL A 210 -11.87 7.46 21.57
C VAL A 210 -11.49 6.06 22.01
N LYS A 211 -10.44 5.93 22.83
CA LYS A 211 -9.98 4.65 23.36
C LYS A 211 -10.94 4.01 24.36
N ALA A 212 -11.53 4.81 25.26
CA ALA A 212 -12.40 4.29 26.32
C ALA A 212 -13.74 3.80 25.79
N LEU A 213 -14.22 4.41 24.71
CA LEU A 213 -15.51 4.10 24.09
C LEU A 213 -15.38 3.25 22.83
N ASP A 214 -14.16 2.83 22.47
CA ASP A 214 -13.85 2.06 21.26
C ASP A 214 -14.45 2.70 20.01
N LEU A 215 -14.23 4.01 19.84
CA LEU A 215 -14.79 4.80 18.74
C LEU A 215 -13.98 4.60 17.46
N GLU A 216 -14.67 4.36 16.37
CA GLU A 216 -14.08 4.31 15.02
C GLU A 216 -14.37 5.60 14.25
N VAL A 217 -13.41 6.02 13.43
CA VAL A 217 -13.59 7.15 12.52
C VAL A 217 -14.37 6.68 11.31
N VAL A 218 -15.63 7.10 11.20
CA VAL A 218 -16.52 6.72 10.07
C VAL A 218 -16.54 7.75 8.95
N GLY A 219 -16.00 8.95 9.18
CA GLY A 219 -15.96 9.98 8.16
C GLY A 219 -15.53 11.35 8.70
N PHE A 220 -15.31 12.28 7.80
CA PHE A 220 -14.93 13.66 8.08
C PHE A 220 -15.84 14.60 7.28
N SER A 221 -16.43 15.57 7.98
CA SER A 221 -17.16 16.67 7.35
C SER A 221 -16.57 17.99 7.82
N PRO A 222 -16.03 18.84 6.93
CA PRO A 222 -15.54 20.14 7.34
C PRO A 222 -16.70 20.97 7.90
N ILE A 223 -16.47 21.61 9.06
CA ILE A 223 -17.42 22.54 9.63
C ILE A 223 -17.52 23.72 8.66
N SER A 224 -18.68 23.93 8.04
CA SER A 224 -18.90 25.13 7.22
C SER A 224 -18.79 26.36 8.12
N ASP A 225 -18.09 27.40 7.66
CA ASP A 225 -17.83 28.67 8.40
C ASP A 225 -19.09 29.46 8.80
N ASN A 226 -20.26 28.86 8.70
CA ASN A 226 -21.54 29.45 9.07
C ASN A 226 -21.98 29.23 10.53
N VAL A 227 -21.12 28.64 11.38
CA VAL A 227 -21.39 28.64 12.82
C VAL A 227 -20.94 29.99 13.40
N LYS A 228 -21.79 31.01 13.24
CA LYS A 228 -21.68 32.25 13.99
C LYS A 228 -21.69 31.91 15.48
N ASP A 229 -20.60 32.23 16.15
CA ASP A 229 -20.43 32.45 17.59
C ASP A 229 -21.53 31.82 18.48
N ALA A 230 -21.44 30.54 18.72
CA ALA A 230 -21.97 30.00 19.95
C ALA A 230 -20.91 30.18 21.01
N THR A 231 -20.82 31.39 21.58
CA THR A 231 -20.13 31.61 22.84
C THR A 231 -20.69 30.65 23.87
N PRO A 232 -19.88 29.82 24.52
CA PRO A 232 -20.36 28.95 25.59
C PRO A 232 -20.72 29.85 26.78
N LYS A 233 -22.00 30.19 26.89
CA LYS A 233 -22.56 30.75 28.12
C LYS A 233 -22.75 29.60 29.10
N THR A 234 -22.10 29.76 30.22
CA THR A 234 -22.23 29.03 31.48
C THR A 234 -21.12 28.02 31.76
N LYS A 235 -20.28 28.38 32.72
CA LYS A 235 -19.55 27.45 33.56
C LYS A 235 -20.55 26.50 34.21
N PRO A 236 -20.43 25.19 34.11
CA PRO A 236 -21.18 24.29 34.95
C PRO A 236 -20.60 24.35 36.36
N THR A 237 -21.30 24.94 37.29
CA THR A 237 -21.08 24.73 38.71
C THR A 237 -21.80 23.44 39.08
N SER A 238 -21.20 22.30 38.80
CA SER A 238 -21.59 21.05 39.38
C SER A 238 -20.76 20.80 40.64
N LYS A 239 -21.41 20.62 41.74
CA LYS A 239 -20.81 20.26 43.03
C LYS A 239 -20.99 18.75 43.28
N ASP A 240 -20.74 17.92 42.30
CA ASP A 240 -20.82 16.46 42.49
C ASP A 240 -19.41 15.92 42.77
N PRO A 241 -19.15 15.34 43.97
CA PRO A 241 -17.83 14.81 44.34
C PRO A 241 -17.32 13.70 43.42
N LYS A 242 -18.22 13.08 42.67
CA LYS A 242 -17.84 12.04 41.68
C LYS A 242 -17.27 12.60 40.38
N GLU A 243 -17.76 13.79 39.95
CA GLU A 243 -17.21 14.49 38.78
C GLU A 243 -15.82 15.06 39.08
N ASP A 244 -15.58 15.55 40.29
CA ASP A 244 -14.25 15.99 40.72
C ASP A 244 -13.23 14.86 40.76
N ALA A 245 -13.62 13.64 41.15
CA ALA A 245 -12.74 12.49 41.18
C ALA A 245 -12.36 12.01 39.76
N VAL A 246 -13.30 12.06 38.82
CA VAL A 246 -13.06 11.74 37.42
C VAL A 246 -12.15 12.80 36.78
N MET A 247 -12.42 14.07 37.02
CA MET A 247 -11.59 15.17 36.53
C MET A 247 -10.16 15.11 37.08
N GLN A 248 -9.98 14.81 38.38
CA GLN A 248 -8.65 14.60 38.96
C GLN A 248 -7.93 13.41 38.41
N SER A 249 -8.63 12.32 38.10
CA SER A 249 -8.01 11.13 37.46
C SER A 249 -7.54 11.44 36.03
N ILE A 250 -8.29 12.27 35.31
CA ILE A 250 -7.92 12.75 33.95
C ILE A 250 -6.69 13.63 34.03
N LEU A 251 -6.65 14.59 34.98
CA LEU A 251 -5.51 15.51 35.19
C LEU A 251 -4.26 14.74 35.59
N LEU A 252 -4.37 13.76 36.47
CA LEU A 252 -3.25 12.90 36.88
C LEU A 252 -2.75 12.03 35.70
N ALA A 253 -3.64 11.56 34.84
CA ALA A 253 -3.26 10.84 33.61
C ALA A 253 -2.55 11.78 32.61
N GLN A 254 -2.97 13.03 32.53
CA GLN A 254 -2.29 14.07 31.74
C GLN A 254 -0.90 14.37 32.28
N GLU A 255 -0.74 14.59 33.60
CA GLU A 255 0.58 14.78 34.19
C GLU A 255 1.54 13.63 33.98
N LYS A 256 1.07 12.39 34.14
CA LYS A 256 1.87 11.20 33.81
C LYS A 256 2.27 11.14 32.32
N ARG A 257 1.40 11.58 31.43
CA ARG A 257 1.70 11.68 29.99
C ARG A 257 2.76 12.75 29.69
N TRP A 258 2.70 13.90 30.39
CA TRP A 258 3.66 14.99 30.23
C TRP A 258 5.04 14.66 30.77
N HIS A 259 5.13 13.97 31.89
CA HIS A 259 6.40 13.57 32.51
C HIS A 259 7.06 12.35 31.84
N GLY A 260 6.35 11.66 30.97
CA GLY A 260 6.87 10.51 30.24
C GLY A 260 7.55 10.83 28.89
N ARG A 261 7.70 12.08 28.52
CA ARG A 261 8.49 12.46 27.33
C ARG A 261 9.97 12.22 27.62
N ASN A 262 10.56 11.25 26.93
CA ASN A 262 12.01 11.16 26.92
C ASN A 262 12.55 12.16 25.88
N PRO A 263 13.07 13.33 26.30
CA PRO A 263 13.57 14.37 25.39
C PRO A 263 14.80 13.90 24.59
N GLU A 264 15.37 12.75 24.92
CA GLU A 264 16.57 12.23 24.31
C GLU A 264 16.30 11.42 23.03
N CYS A 265 15.06 11.02 22.76
CA CYS A 265 14.72 10.36 21.51
C CYS A 265 15.04 11.22 20.27
N HIS A 266 14.94 12.54 20.38
CA HIS A 266 15.35 13.47 19.31
C HIS A 266 16.87 13.50 19.07
N LYS A 267 17.66 13.04 20.02
CA LYS A 267 19.13 12.99 19.95
C LYS A 267 19.65 11.58 19.68
N CYS A 268 18.77 10.59 19.64
CA CYS A 268 19.14 9.20 19.45
C CYS A 268 19.61 8.96 18.00
N HIS A 269 20.78 8.33 17.83
CA HIS A 269 21.33 8.02 16.52
C HIS A 269 20.49 7.02 15.70
N LEU A 270 19.55 6.30 16.34
CA LEU A 270 18.61 5.38 15.69
C LEU A 270 17.26 6.04 15.38
N SER A 271 17.11 7.32 15.65
CA SER A 271 15.89 8.05 15.37
C SER A 271 16.09 9.01 14.19
N HIS A 272 15.00 9.28 13.48
CA HIS A 272 14.94 10.34 12.48
C HIS A 272 13.62 11.08 12.60
N GLU A 273 13.65 12.36 12.32
CA GLU A 273 12.47 13.20 12.28
C GLU A 273 11.70 12.92 10.99
N GLY A 274 10.41 12.64 11.14
CA GLY A 274 9.47 12.48 10.05
C GLY A 274 8.30 13.43 10.18
N ILE A 275 7.42 13.45 9.19
CA ILE A 275 6.22 14.32 9.18
C ILE A 275 5.32 14.04 10.40
N ASN A 276 5.33 12.82 10.91
CA ASN A 276 4.52 12.37 12.06
C ASN A 276 5.31 12.34 13.38
N GLY A 277 6.44 13.04 13.46
CA GLY A 277 7.29 13.07 14.64
C GLY A 277 8.53 12.19 14.54
N THR A 278 9.14 11.89 15.70
CA THR A 278 10.38 11.11 15.75
C THR A 278 10.12 9.61 15.56
N TYR A 279 10.65 9.03 14.50
CA TYR A 279 10.60 7.58 14.24
C TYR A 279 11.79 6.88 14.86
N CYS A 280 11.55 5.79 15.58
CA CYS A 280 12.59 4.97 16.20
C CYS A 280 12.96 3.79 15.30
N GLY A 281 14.18 3.77 14.76
CA GLY A 281 14.68 2.69 13.92
C GLY A 281 14.83 1.35 14.65
N LYS A 282 14.99 1.34 15.98
CA LYS A 282 15.05 0.10 16.77
C LYS A 282 13.67 -0.53 16.98
N LEU A 283 12.67 0.31 17.27
CA LEU A 283 11.30 -0.16 17.56
C LEU A 283 10.44 -0.25 16.31
N HIS A 284 10.93 0.23 15.16
CA HIS A 284 10.22 0.33 13.89
C HIS A 284 8.84 0.98 14.00
N ARG A 285 8.75 2.05 14.83
CA ARG A 285 7.52 2.82 15.04
C ARG A 285 7.84 4.27 15.39
N TYR A 286 6.86 5.14 15.23
CA TYR A 286 6.94 6.48 15.79
C TYR A 286 6.97 6.42 17.30
N VAL A 287 7.86 7.24 17.90
CA VAL A 287 7.98 7.31 19.35
C VAL A 287 6.80 8.11 19.88
N GLU A 288 5.83 7.40 20.48
CA GLU A 288 4.77 8.05 21.23
C GLU A 288 5.42 8.80 22.40
N TYR A 289 5.08 10.04 22.56
CA TYR A 289 5.49 10.84 23.69
C TYR A 289 5.12 10.11 25.00
N GLY A 290 6.12 9.55 25.66
CA GLY A 290 5.96 9.06 27.00
C GLY A 290 6.14 7.58 27.30
N LYS A 291 6.41 6.75 26.32
CA LYS A 291 6.75 5.32 26.58
C LYS A 291 7.90 4.88 25.69
N GLY A 292 9.08 5.36 26.00
CA GLY A 292 10.30 4.93 25.34
C GLY A 292 11.15 4.05 26.22
N ASP A 293 10.60 2.91 26.70
CA ASP A 293 11.47 1.86 27.23
C ASP A 293 12.01 1.06 26.06
N CYS A 294 12.96 1.66 25.33
CA CYS A 294 13.71 0.94 24.31
C CYS A 294 14.88 0.14 24.89
N GLY A 295 15.12 0.23 26.21
CA GLY A 295 16.24 -0.44 26.91
C GLY A 295 17.61 -0.02 26.38
N ILE A 296 17.72 1.12 25.70
CA ILE A 296 19.01 1.73 25.35
C ILE A 296 19.25 2.84 26.35
N GLU A 297 20.23 2.68 27.23
CA GLU A 297 20.89 3.79 27.87
C GLU A 297 21.57 4.60 26.75
N ALA A 298 21.20 5.88 26.62
CA ALA A 298 21.79 6.74 25.61
C ALA A 298 23.26 6.94 25.95
N GLU A 299 24.14 6.28 25.21
CA GLU A 299 25.54 6.70 25.15
C GLU A 299 25.57 8.05 24.45
N ILE A 300 25.55 9.11 25.22
CA ILE A 300 25.74 10.48 24.74
C ILE A 300 27.21 10.57 24.30
N PRO A 301 27.52 10.78 23.02
CA PRO A 301 28.89 11.06 22.63
C PRO A 301 29.35 12.35 23.33
N PRO A 302 30.61 12.40 23.84
CA PRO A 302 31.12 13.61 24.46
C PRO A 302 31.07 14.76 23.46
N ALA A 303 30.69 15.95 23.94
CA ALA A 303 30.67 17.15 23.13
C ALA A 303 32.06 17.39 22.53
N PRO A 304 32.16 17.78 21.25
CA PRO A 304 33.44 18.17 20.69
C PRO A 304 33.98 19.38 21.43
N GLU A 305 35.27 19.30 21.85
CA GLU A 305 36.04 20.42 22.42
C GLU A 305 36.24 21.57 21.42
#